data_7bb66c43973758d5fdf74f7d9af1cef9
#
_entry.id   7bb66c43973758d5fdf74f7d9af1cef9
#
_cell.length_a   1.000
_cell.length_b   1.000
_cell.length_c   1.000
_cell.angle_alpha   90.00
_cell.angle_beta   90.00
_cell.angle_gamma   90.00
#
_symmetry.space_group_name_H-M   'P 1'
#
loop_
_entity.id
_entity.type
_entity.pdbx_description
1 polymer ?
#
loop_
_entity_poly.entity_id
_entity_poly.type
_entity_poly.pdbx_seq_one_letter_code
_entity_poly.pdbx_strand_id
1 'polypeptide(L)'
;MSNYDEIKVTIFKYFDGVREANRELLEEAFATEQGHMKGYLIGDDGNYQLNTRPIAEVIDDWASRKPSPQMQGKIIAINIFSDIAATALFDFNGVYVDSFQLAKISGQWKIVNKFYIST
;
A
#
# COMPACT_ATOMS: atom_id res chain seq x y z
N MET A 1 5.10 4.82 -20.79
CA MET A 1 4.06 4.05 -20.08
C MET A 1 2.84 4.92 -19.82
N SER A 2 1.67 4.32 -19.84
CA SER A 2 0.44 5.01 -19.45
C SER A 2 0.39 5.22 -17.94
N ASN A 3 -0.47 6.13 -17.48
CA ASN A 3 -0.73 6.30 -16.06
C ASN A 3 -1.17 4.98 -15.41
N TYR A 4 -2.00 4.22 -16.09
CA TYR A 4 -2.46 2.91 -15.60
C TYR A 4 -1.27 1.98 -15.32
N ASP A 5 -0.35 1.86 -16.27
CA ASP A 5 0.82 0.99 -16.11
C ASP A 5 1.76 1.48 -15.00
N GLU A 6 1.95 2.79 -14.90
CA GLU A 6 2.79 3.36 -13.84
C GLU A 6 2.20 3.13 -12.46
N ILE A 7 0.88 3.23 -12.32
CA ILE A 7 0.19 2.94 -11.06
C ILE A 7 0.36 1.48 -10.68
N LYS A 8 0.25 0.55 -11.65
CA LYS A 8 0.51 -0.86 -11.39
C LYS A 8 1.93 -1.09 -10.87
N VAL A 9 2.91 -0.45 -11.48
CA VAL A 9 4.31 -0.54 -11.03
C VAL A 9 4.43 -0.04 -9.59
N THR A 10 3.82 1.09 -9.28
CA THR A 10 3.85 1.66 -7.92
C THR A 10 3.24 0.71 -6.90
N ILE A 11 2.09 0.12 -7.21
CA ILE A 11 1.41 -0.81 -6.30
C ILE A 11 2.29 -2.05 -6.06
N PHE A 12 2.92 -2.58 -7.10
CA PHE A 12 3.79 -3.74 -6.94
C PHE A 12 5.12 -3.42 -6.28
N LYS A 13 5.60 -2.19 -6.32
CA LYS A 13 6.73 -1.77 -5.49
C LYS A 13 6.37 -1.86 -4.00
N TYR A 14 5.15 -1.47 -3.65
CA TYR A 14 4.64 -1.67 -2.30
C TYR A 14 4.61 -3.16 -1.95
N PHE A 15 3.95 -3.97 -2.77
CA PHE A 15 3.79 -5.39 -2.47
C PHE A 15 5.14 -6.11 -2.40
N ASP A 16 5.99 -5.91 -3.38
CA ASP A 16 7.32 -6.52 -3.41
C ASP A 16 8.18 -6.02 -2.25
N GLY A 17 8.04 -4.74 -1.91
CA GLY A 17 8.75 -4.15 -0.78
C GLY A 17 8.40 -4.80 0.54
N VAL A 18 7.11 -5.08 0.77
CA VAL A 18 6.68 -5.79 1.98
C VAL A 18 7.16 -7.24 1.95
N ARG A 19 6.95 -7.92 0.82
CA ARG A 19 7.30 -9.32 0.66
C ARG A 19 8.79 -9.57 0.87
N GLU A 20 9.63 -8.68 0.36
CA GLU A 20 11.10 -8.82 0.39
C GLU A 20 11.76 -8.07 1.55
N ALA A 21 10.97 -7.37 2.37
CA ALA A 21 11.47 -6.46 3.41
C ALA A 21 12.45 -5.45 2.82
N ASN A 22 12.10 -4.84 1.69
CA ASN A 22 12.96 -3.96 0.91
C ASN A 22 12.54 -2.50 1.10
N ARG A 23 13.31 -1.78 1.93
CA ARG A 23 13.05 -0.36 2.26
C ARG A 23 13.02 0.53 1.02
N GLU A 24 13.95 0.32 0.09
CA GLU A 24 14.06 1.17 -1.10
C GLU A 24 12.80 1.12 -1.95
N LEU A 25 12.26 -0.09 -2.19
CA LEU A 25 11.00 -0.25 -2.92
C LEU A 25 9.84 0.43 -2.19
N LEU A 26 9.78 0.29 -0.88
CA LEU A 26 8.71 0.90 -0.07
C LEU A 26 8.78 2.43 -0.12
N GLU A 27 9.98 3.01 -0.05
CA GLU A 27 10.15 4.45 -0.14
C GLU A 27 9.82 4.99 -1.54
N GLU A 28 10.01 4.18 -2.58
CA GLU A 28 9.60 4.54 -3.93
C GLU A 28 8.09 4.47 -4.11
N ALA A 29 7.42 3.53 -3.43
CA ALA A 29 5.97 3.33 -3.59
C ALA A 29 5.14 4.39 -2.87
N PHE A 30 5.61 4.90 -1.73
CA PHE A 30 4.82 5.77 -0.86
C PHE A 30 5.32 7.22 -0.86
N ALA A 31 4.39 8.15 -0.62
CA ALA A 31 4.76 9.52 -0.24
C ALA A 31 5.18 9.48 1.23
N THR A 32 6.47 9.35 1.48
CA THR A 32 7.00 9.02 2.81
C THR A 32 6.78 10.09 3.86
N GLU A 33 6.67 11.36 3.44
CA GLU A 33 6.47 12.47 4.37
C GLU A 33 5.01 12.73 4.71
N GLN A 34 4.10 12.52 3.74
CA GLN A 34 2.68 12.83 3.90
C GLN A 34 1.80 11.60 4.04
N GLY A 35 2.32 10.42 3.67
CA GLY A 35 1.53 9.21 3.59
C GLY A 35 1.11 8.67 4.96
N HIS A 36 -0.08 8.06 4.99
CA HIS A 36 -0.62 7.42 6.17
C HIS A 36 -1.18 6.05 5.83
N MET A 37 -1.18 5.17 6.82
CA MET A 37 -1.86 3.89 6.74
C MET A 37 -2.93 3.84 7.83
N LYS A 38 -4.15 3.46 7.42
CA LYS A 38 -5.26 3.23 8.34
C LYS A 38 -5.77 1.82 8.12
N GLY A 39 -6.30 1.23 9.16
CA GLY A 39 -6.85 -0.10 9.00
C GLY A 39 -7.73 -0.52 10.16
N TYR A 40 -8.62 -1.48 9.86
CA TYR A 40 -9.43 -2.14 10.86
C TYR A 40 -8.83 -3.51 11.18
N LEU A 41 -8.51 -3.70 12.45
CA LEU A 41 -8.09 -4.99 12.97
C LEU A 41 -9.14 -5.48 13.97
N ILE A 42 -9.40 -6.79 13.95
CA ILE A 42 -10.29 -7.39 14.93
C ILE A 42 -9.51 -7.57 16.23
N GLY A 43 -10.00 -6.93 17.31
CA GLY A 43 -9.41 -7.09 18.63
C GLY A 43 -9.83 -8.38 19.32
N ASP A 44 -9.28 -8.64 20.51
CA ASP A 44 -9.56 -9.84 21.30
C ASP A 44 -11.03 -9.92 21.70
N ASP A 45 -11.72 -8.80 21.79
CA ASP A 45 -13.15 -8.72 22.10
C ASP A 45 -14.08 -8.98 20.91
N GLY A 46 -13.50 -9.27 19.73
CA GLY A 46 -14.25 -9.47 18.49
C GLY A 46 -14.68 -8.20 17.78
N ASN A 47 -14.35 -7.04 18.30
CA ASN A 47 -14.70 -5.76 17.69
C ASN A 47 -13.58 -5.25 16.81
N TYR A 48 -13.95 -4.52 15.73
CA TYR A 48 -12.98 -3.85 14.89
C TYR A 48 -12.46 -2.58 15.58
N GLN A 49 -11.16 -2.35 15.47
CA GLN A 49 -10.52 -1.14 15.98
C GLN A 49 -9.78 -0.46 14.84
N LEU A 50 -10.05 0.84 14.66
CA LEU A 50 -9.36 1.63 13.64
C LEU A 50 -7.98 2.04 14.15
N ASN A 51 -6.97 1.73 13.37
CA ASN A 51 -5.59 2.06 13.65
C ASN A 51 -5.09 3.06 12.60
N THR A 52 -4.31 4.05 13.02
CA THR A 52 -3.75 5.07 12.12
C THR A 52 -2.27 5.26 12.44
N ARG A 53 -1.43 5.20 11.39
CA ARG A 53 0.02 5.36 11.54
C ARG A 53 0.60 6.16 10.39
N PRO A 54 1.60 7.04 10.64
CA PRO A 54 2.39 7.61 9.56
C PRO A 54 3.09 6.51 8.76
N ILE A 55 3.13 6.64 7.44
CA ILE A 55 3.68 5.57 6.61
C ILE A 55 5.17 5.33 6.85
N ALA A 56 5.91 6.37 7.24
CA ALA A 56 7.34 6.23 7.53
C ALA A 56 7.60 5.24 8.67
N GLU A 57 6.75 5.25 9.72
CA GLU A 57 6.86 4.28 10.81
C GLU A 57 6.54 2.86 10.35
N VAL A 58 5.55 2.73 9.48
CA VAL A 58 5.14 1.42 8.96
C VAL A 58 6.24 0.83 8.07
N ILE A 59 6.88 1.67 7.26
CA ILE A 59 8.01 1.24 6.43
C ILE A 59 9.15 0.70 7.30
N ASP A 60 9.44 1.36 8.43
CA ASP A 60 10.45 0.87 9.37
C ASP A 60 10.12 -0.54 9.86
N ASP A 61 8.84 -0.78 10.20
CA ASP A 61 8.40 -2.11 10.64
C ASP A 61 8.55 -3.15 9.52
N TRP A 62 8.03 -2.84 8.33
CA TRP A 62 8.09 -3.77 7.21
C TRP A 62 9.53 -4.10 6.82
N ALA A 63 10.41 -3.10 6.78
CA ALA A 63 11.80 -3.29 6.40
C ALA A 63 12.60 -4.10 7.43
N SER A 64 12.12 -4.18 8.68
CA SER A 64 12.77 -4.94 9.74
C SER A 64 12.35 -6.41 9.79
N ARG A 65 11.35 -6.80 9.02
CA ARG A 65 10.82 -8.17 9.02
C ARG A 65 11.66 -9.10 8.15
N LYS A 66 11.43 -10.40 8.31
CA LYS A 66 12.03 -11.38 7.42
C LYS A 66 11.25 -11.42 6.11
N PRO A 67 11.92 -11.61 4.97
CA PRO A 67 11.24 -11.80 3.70
C PRO A 67 10.25 -12.97 3.74
N SER A 68 9.14 -12.82 3.01
CA SER A 68 8.09 -13.84 2.91
C SER A 68 7.82 -14.13 1.43
N PRO A 69 8.70 -14.86 0.74
CA PRO A 69 8.64 -15.00 -0.71
C PRO A 69 7.40 -15.72 -1.23
N GLN A 70 6.69 -16.45 -0.37
CA GLN A 70 5.47 -17.17 -0.75
C GLN A 70 4.22 -16.29 -0.80
N MET A 71 4.28 -15.03 -0.33
CA MET A 71 3.13 -14.13 -0.38
C MET A 71 2.74 -13.82 -1.81
N GLN A 72 1.43 -13.70 -2.05
CA GLN A 72 0.86 -13.37 -3.35
C GLN A 72 0.00 -12.14 -3.25
N GLY A 73 0.00 -11.34 -4.30
CA GLY A 73 -0.79 -10.12 -4.37
C GLY A 73 -1.47 -9.97 -5.72
N LYS A 74 -2.65 -9.36 -5.70
CA LYS A 74 -3.45 -9.18 -6.91
C LYS A 74 -4.14 -7.82 -6.88
N ILE A 75 -4.01 -7.05 -7.95
CA ILE A 75 -4.77 -5.82 -8.13
C ILE A 75 -6.21 -6.20 -8.47
N ILE A 76 -7.16 -5.68 -7.69
CA ILE A 76 -8.59 -5.90 -7.91
C ILE A 76 -9.14 -4.86 -8.88
N ALA A 77 -8.77 -3.58 -8.68
CA ALA A 77 -9.26 -2.49 -9.50
C ALA A 77 -8.33 -1.29 -9.42
N ILE A 78 -8.28 -0.51 -10.50
CA ILE A 78 -7.62 0.80 -10.55
C ILE A 78 -8.61 1.76 -11.17
N ASN A 79 -8.87 2.89 -10.50
CA ASN A 79 -9.76 3.93 -11.00
C ASN A 79 -9.00 5.24 -11.11
N ILE A 80 -8.78 5.72 -12.32
CA ILE A 80 -8.06 6.97 -12.59
C ILE A 80 -9.09 8.05 -12.84
N PHE A 81 -9.08 9.11 -12.03
CA PHE A 81 -10.03 10.20 -12.19
C PHE A 81 -9.38 11.52 -12.60
N SER A 82 -8.07 11.56 -12.74
CA SER A 82 -7.34 12.66 -13.37
C SER A 82 -5.92 12.20 -13.69
N ASP A 83 -5.14 13.04 -14.39
CA ASP A 83 -3.74 12.73 -14.69
C ASP A 83 -2.85 12.66 -13.45
N ILE A 84 -3.37 13.10 -12.30
CA ILE A 84 -2.57 13.18 -11.06
C ILE A 84 -3.22 12.50 -9.87
N ALA A 85 -4.38 11.86 -10.05
CA ALA A 85 -5.10 11.26 -8.91
C ALA A 85 -5.83 9.98 -9.32
N ALA A 86 -5.75 8.97 -8.46
CA ALA A 86 -6.34 7.66 -8.69
C ALA A 86 -6.64 6.96 -7.37
N THR A 87 -7.51 5.95 -7.44
CA THR A 87 -7.73 5.01 -6.33
C THR A 87 -7.52 3.59 -6.85
N ALA A 88 -7.24 2.65 -5.94
CA ALA A 88 -7.06 1.26 -6.31
C ALA A 88 -7.44 0.33 -5.15
N LEU A 89 -7.78 -0.91 -5.50
CA LEU A 89 -8.02 -1.98 -4.55
C LEU A 89 -7.06 -3.12 -4.84
N PHE A 90 -6.56 -3.75 -3.78
CA PHE A 90 -5.54 -4.79 -3.87
C PHE A 90 -5.82 -5.91 -2.88
N ASP A 91 -5.73 -7.15 -3.35
CA ASP A 91 -5.80 -8.35 -2.50
C ASP A 91 -4.40 -8.70 -2.04
N PHE A 92 -4.15 -8.56 -0.75
CA PHE A 92 -2.85 -8.84 -0.14
C PHE A 92 -2.89 -10.24 0.49
N ASN A 93 -2.35 -11.20 -0.23
CA ASN A 93 -2.16 -12.58 0.23
C ASN A 93 -3.45 -13.29 0.71
N GLY A 94 -4.62 -12.86 0.23
CA GLY A 94 -5.89 -13.42 0.67
C GLY A 94 -6.25 -13.11 2.12
N VAL A 95 -5.47 -12.28 2.80
CA VAL A 95 -5.65 -11.93 4.22
C VAL A 95 -6.21 -10.54 4.39
N TYR A 96 -5.73 -9.60 3.58
CA TYR A 96 -6.17 -8.20 3.64
C TYR A 96 -6.70 -7.73 2.30
N VAL A 97 -7.63 -6.80 2.35
CA VAL A 97 -7.97 -5.97 1.19
C VAL A 97 -7.43 -4.58 1.48
N ASP A 98 -6.56 -4.10 0.59
CA ASP A 98 -5.99 -2.76 0.66
C ASP A 98 -6.75 -1.83 -0.27
N SER A 99 -7.07 -0.64 0.21
CA SER A 99 -7.62 0.45 -0.58
C SER A 99 -6.58 1.57 -0.60
N PHE A 100 -6.24 2.05 -1.79
CA PHE A 100 -5.22 3.07 -1.95
C PHE A 100 -5.80 4.36 -2.51
N GLN A 101 -5.28 5.47 -2.02
CA GLN A 101 -5.35 6.75 -2.73
C GLN A 101 -3.95 7.05 -3.23
N LEU A 102 -3.85 7.38 -4.54
CA LEU A 102 -2.58 7.66 -5.19
C LEU A 102 -2.59 9.05 -5.79
N ALA A 103 -1.44 9.70 -5.74
CA ALA A 103 -1.24 11.00 -6.35
C ALA A 103 0.06 11.00 -7.16
N LYS A 104 0.08 11.79 -8.24
CA LYS A 104 1.30 11.98 -9.03
C LYS A 104 2.05 13.18 -8.47
N ILE A 105 3.20 12.93 -7.89
CA ILE A 105 4.03 13.94 -7.21
C ILE A 105 5.36 14.05 -7.96
N SER A 106 5.66 15.24 -8.45
CA SER A 106 6.90 15.48 -9.21
C SER A 106 7.09 14.46 -10.35
N GLY A 107 6.00 14.16 -11.04
CA GLY A 107 5.99 13.24 -12.19
C GLY A 107 5.96 11.76 -11.84
N GLN A 108 5.86 11.40 -10.56
CA GLN A 108 5.85 10.00 -10.13
C GLN A 108 4.61 9.68 -9.32
N TRP A 109 3.98 8.54 -9.60
CA TRP A 109 2.86 8.06 -8.82
C TRP A 109 3.32 7.56 -7.47
N LYS A 110 2.63 8.02 -6.40
CA LYS A 110 2.90 7.61 -5.03
C LYS A 110 1.61 7.27 -4.32
N ILE A 111 1.66 6.28 -3.42
CA ILE A 111 0.54 5.99 -2.52
C ILE A 111 0.59 7.01 -1.40
N VAL A 112 -0.48 7.80 -1.26
CA VAL A 112 -0.58 8.84 -0.23
C VAL A 112 -1.41 8.39 0.96
N ASN A 113 -2.27 7.38 0.78
CA ASN A 113 -3.04 6.81 1.87
C ASN A 113 -3.35 5.34 1.54
N LYS A 114 -3.20 4.48 2.53
CA LYS A 114 -3.55 3.07 2.44
C LYS A 114 -4.52 2.75 3.57
N PHE A 115 -5.67 2.19 3.20
CA PHE A 115 -6.64 1.69 4.16
C PHE A 115 -6.77 0.17 3.96
N TYR A 116 -6.65 -0.60 5.03
CA TYR A 116 -6.75 -2.04 4.93
C TYR A 116 -7.80 -2.60 5.88
N ILE A 117 -8.37 -3.74 5.51
CA ILE A 117 -9.24 -4.52 6.37
C ILE A 117 -8.86 -6.00 6.24
N SER A 118 -8.79 -6.69 7.35
CA SER A 118 -8.57 -8.14 7.34
C SER A 118 -9.86 -8.85 6.93
N THR A 119 -9.72 -9.89 6.15
CA THR A 119 -10.86 -10.68 5.65
C THR A 119 -10.98 -12.02 6.35
#